data_aa36700fe62b542c7499ffce2808ddc8
#
_entry.id   aa36700fe62b542c7499ffce2808ddc8
#
_cell.length_a   1.000
_cell.length_b   1.000
_cell.length_c   1.000
_cell.angle_alpha   90.00
_cell.angle_beta   90.00
_cell.angle_gamma   90.00
#
_symmetry.space_group_name_H-M   'P 1'
#
loop_
_entity.id
_entity.type
_entity.pdbx_description
1 polymer ?
#
loop_
_entity_poly.entity_id
_entity_poly.type
_entity_poly.pdbx_seq_one_letter_code
_entity_poly.pdbx_strand_id
1 'polypeptide(L)'
;QVNSGHGRIEKRTLQTSSMLNDYQDWPGLGQVYRLERKFAWIRQGKVFKSTCEIEYGITSLPAATAAPAQVLVCRRTHWGVETGLHYRRDVTFREDSTRMTIGAAGRILATVHNLVIGLIKRTGQHNAAKARRYFEGHISEAFALLLTVKSPSRKAVIGKL
;
A
#
# COMPACT_ATOMS: atom_id res chain seq x y z
N GLN A 1 -4.76 1.46 17.80
CA GLN A 1 -4.58 2.63 16.94
C GLN A 1 -5.92 3.26 16.60
N VAL A 2 -6.01 4.58 16.68
CA VAL A 2 -7.22 5.33 16.32
C VAL A 2 -6.87 6.30 15.20
N ASN A 3 -7.71 6.33 14.16
CA ASN A 3 -7.63 7.30 13.05
C ASN A 3 -8.98 7.99 12.90
N SER A 4 -8.97 9.28 12.59
CA SER A 4 -10.17 10.05 12.28
C SER A 4 -10.00 10.78 10.94
N GLY A 5 -11.08 10.85 10.16
CA GLY A 5 -11.10 11.58 8.89
C GLY A 5 -12.44 11.40 8.16
N HIS A 6 -12.83 12.43 7.41
CA HIS A 6 -14.06 12.43 6.61
C HIS A 6 -15.34 12.04 7.38
N GLY A 7 -15.49 12.53 8.63
CA GLY A 7 -16.65 12.21 9.48
C GLY A 7 -16.67 10.76 9.99
N ARG A 8 -15.55 10.05 9.95
CA ARG A 8 -15.42 8.67 10.43
C ARG A 8 -14.27 8.54 11.42
N ILE A 9 -14.50 7.84 12.51
CA ILE A 9 -13.47 7.37 13.44
C ILE A 9 -13.29 5.88 13.21
N GLU A 10 -12.06 5.44 13.11
CA GLU A 10 -11.68 4.04 13.02
C GLU A 10 -10.72 3.68 14.15
N LYS A 11 -11.10 2.69 14.97
CA LYS A 11 -10.27 2.09 16.01
C LYS A 11 -9.83 0.70 15.58
N ARG A 12 -8.54 0.47 15.53
CA ARG A 12 -7.94 -0.84 15.26
C ARG A 12 -7.29 -1.41 16.51
N THR A 13 -7.64 -2.65 16.84
CA THR A 13 -7.04 -3.43 17.91
C THR A 13 -6.51 -4.73 17.32
N LEU A 14 -5.20 -4.97 17.43
CA LEU A 14 -4.56 -6.19 16.96
C LEU A 14 -4.02 -6.96 18.16
N GLN A 15 -4.33 -8.24 18.22
CA GLN A 15 -3.83 -9.20 19.17
C GLN A 15 -3.06 -10.27 18.42
N THR A 16 -1.96 -10.75 18.99
CA THR A 16 -1.16 -11.84 18.41
C THR A 16 -1.02 -12.97 19.42
N SER A 17 -0.79 -14.19 18.92
CA SER A 17 -0.52 -15.37 19.72
C SER A 17 0.42 -16.32 18.97
N SER A 18 1.29 -16.99 19.68
CA SER A 18 2.13 -18.09 19.19
C SER A 18 1.56 -19.48 19.53
N MET A 19 0.37 -19.54 20.13
CA MET A 19 -0.22 -20.82 20.62
C MET A 19 -0.41 -21.88 19.53
N LEU A 20 -0.53 -21.48 18.27
CA LEU A 20 -0.72 -22.43 17.16
C LEU A 20 0.60 -22.97 16.61
N ASN A 21 1.76 -22.43 17.01
CA ASN A 21 3.07 -22.85 16.48
C ASN A 21 3.38 -24.32 16.83
N ASP A 22 2.97 -24.77 18.01
CA ASP A 22 3.17 -26.14 18.47
C ASP A 22 2.02 -27.10 18.06
N TYR A 23 0.91 -26.55 17.59
CA TYR A 23 -0.27 -27.33 17.21
C TYR A 23 -0.35 -27.61 15.71
N GLN A 24 0.11 -26.68 14.89
CA GLN A 24 0.08 -26.76 13.42
C GLN A 24 1.51 -26.71 12.87
N ASP A 25 1.92 -27.76 12.19
CA ASP A 25 3.20 -27.80 11.45
C ASP A 25 3.07 -27.00 10.15
N TRP A 26 2.97 -25.67 10.31
CA TRP A 26 2.90 -24.75 9.18
C TRP A 26 4.28 -24.13 8.94
N PRO A 27 4.95 -24.43 7.82
CA PRO A 27 6.29 -23.91 7.56
C PRO A 27 6.35 -22.40 7.66
N GLY A 28 7.20 -21.89 8.56
CA GLY A 28 7.41 -20.45 8.75
C GLY A 28 6.33 -19.72 9.54
N LEU A 29 5.42 -20.41 10.22
CA LEU A 29 4.46 -19.77 11.11
C LEU A 29 5.17 -19.14 12.32
N GLY A 30 5.14 -17.82 12.44
CA GLY A 30 5.69 -17.09 13.59
C GLY A 30 4.62 -16.75 14.64
N GLN A 31 3.50 -16.20 14.18
CA GLN A 31 2.36 -15.83 15.02
C GLN A 31 1.05 -15.90 14.23
N VAL A 32 -0.05 -16.07 14.93
CA VAL A 32 -1.40 -15.78 14.44
C VAL A 32 -1.85 -14.42 14.99
N TYR A 33 -2.74 -13.75 14.28
CA TYR A 33 -3.29 -12.50 14.77
C TYR A 33 -4.82 -12.42 14.59
N ARG A 34 -5.44 -11.64 15.45
CA ARG A 34 -6.82 -11.18 15.35
C ARG A 34 -6.82 -9.67 15.28
N LEU A 35 -7.32 -9.12 14.18
CA LEU A 35 -7.49 -7.69 13.98
C LEU A 35 -8.97 -7.34 14.09
N GLU A 36 -9.29 -6.50 15.06
CA GLU A 36 -10.61 -5.91 15.23
C GLU A 36 -10.59 -4.46 14.73
N ARG A 37 -11.52 -4.13 13.83
CA ARG A 37 -11.72 -2.78 13.29
C ARG A 37 -13.10 -2.29 13.66
N LYS A 38 -13.17 -1.26 14.48
CA LYS A 38 -14.42 -0.58 14.83
C LYS A 38 -14.50 0.74 14.10
N PHE A 39 -15.58 0.93 13.36
CA PHE A 39 -15.87 2.16 12.64
C PHE A 39 -17.05 2.86 13.29
N ALA A 40 -16.94 4.18 13.47
CA ALA A 40 -18.02 5.05 13.90
C ALA A 40 -18.13 6.23 12.94
N TRP A 41 -19.30 6.41 12.34
CA TRP A 41 -19.60 7.57 11.50
C TRP A 41 -20.27 8.64 12.30
N ILE A 42 -19.73 9.87 12.19
CA ILE A 42 -20.20 11.03 12.96
C ILE A 42 -20.88 12.00 12.01
N ARG A 43 -22.06 12.43 12.38
CA ARG A 43 -22.80 13.52 11.73
C ARG A 43 -23.32 14.48 12.80
N GLN A 44 -23.05 15.77 12.64
CA GLN A 44 -23.45 16.81 13.62
C GLN A 44 -23.01 16.47 15.06
N GLY A 45 -21.77 15.95 15.24
CA GLY A 45 -21.23 15.59 16.55
C GLY A 45 -21.78 14.30 17.17
N LYS A 46 -22.72 13.60 16.51
CA LYS A 46 -23.31 12.34 17.00
C LYS A 46 -22.93 11.16 16.12
N VAL A 47 -22.68 10.00 16.74
CA VAL A 47 -22.50 8.74 16.03
C VAL A 47 -23.85 8.29 15.49
N PHE A 48 -23.99 8.17 14.16
CA PHE A 48 -25.22 7.71 13.53
C PHE A 48 -25.11 6.27 12.97
N LYS A 49 -23.88 5.76 12.82
CA LYS A 49 -23.62 4.38 12.36
C LYS A 49 -22.34 3.88 12.98
N SER A 50 -22.34 2.61 13.39
CA SER A 50 -21.13 1.91 13.82
C SER A 50 -21.10 0.51 13.20
N THR A 51 -19.90 0.01 12.88
CA THR A 51 -19.65 -1.37 12.45
C THR A 51 -18.41 -1.90 13.14
N CYS A 52 -18.36 -3.22 13.31
CA CYS A 52 -17.21 -3.95 13.80
C CYS A 52 -16.87 -5.06 12.81
N GLU A 53 -15.62 -5.10 12.40
CA GLU A 53 -15.08 -6.14 11.52
C GLU A 53 -13.95 -6.86 12.25
N ILE A 54 -13.94 -8.19 12.15
CA ILE A 54 -12.91 -9.04 12.74
C ILE A 54 -12.25 -9.83 11.61
N GLU A 55 -10.92 -9.79 11.58
CA GLU A 55 -10.09 -10.50 10.63
C GLU A 55 -9.08 -11.33 11.40
N TYR A 56 -8.87 -12.57 10.96
CA TYR A 56 -7.80 -13.44 11.45
C TYR A 56 -6.76 -13.63 10.36
N GLY A 57 -5.50 -13.78 10.77
CA GLY A 57 -4.41 -14.03 9.84
C GLY A 57 -3.20 -14.63 10.53
N ILE A 58 -2.24 -14.96 9.69
CA ILE A 58 -0.95 -15.54 10.10
C ILE A 58 0.19 -14.61 9.67
N THR A 59 1.32 -14.71 10.35
CA THR A 59 2.55 -14.01 9.99
C THR A 59 3.76 -14.88 10.30
N SER A 60 4.80 -14.76 9.48
CA SER A 60 6.10 -15.39 9.74
C SER A 60 6.95 -14.64 10.76
N LEU A 61 6.52 -13.45 11.21
CA LEU A 61 7.24 -12.67 12.20
C LEU A 61 7.11 -13.35 13.59
N PRO A 62 8.22 -13.77 14.22
CA PRO A 62 8.17 -14.39 15.54
C PRO A 62 7.84 -13.37 16.63
N ALA A 63 7.17 -13.84 17.72
CA ALA A 63 6.77 -13.00 18.84
C ALA A 63 7.94 -12.28 19.54
N ALA A 64 9.13 -12.91 19.51
CA ALA A 64 10.35 -12.33 20.09
C ALA A 64 10.82 -11.05 19.37
N THR A 65 10.52 -10.91 18.08
CA THR A 65 10.99 -9.80 17.24
C THR A 65 9.89 -8.86 16.78
N ALA A 66 8.64 -9.24 16.88
CA ALA A 66 7.52 -8.44 16.39
C ALA A 66 6.35 -8.40 17.37
N ALA A 67 6.24 -7.29 18.09
CA ALA A 67 5.07 -6.98 18.89
C ALA A 67 3.82 -6.74 18.04
N PRO A 68 2.59 -6.82 18.60
CA PRO A 68 1.34 -6.60 17.87
C PRO A 68 1.29 -5.29 17.07
N ALA A 69 1.92 -4.24 17.57
CA ALA A 69 2.01 -2.95 16.87
C ALA A 69 2.80 -3.06 15.56
N GLN A 70 3.90 -3.81 15.55
CA GLN A 70 4.72 -4.02 14.35
C GLN A 70 3.98 -4.88 13.32
N VAL A 71 3.31 -5.94 13.75
CA VAL A 71 2.47 -6.77 12.88
C VAL A 71 1.37 -5.91 12.22
N LEU A 72 0.73 -5.01 12.98
CA LEU A 72 -0.26 -4.08 12.44
C LEU A 72 0.35 -3.13 11.39
N VAL A 73 1.55 -2.62 11.63
CA VAL A 73 2.28 -1.76 10.66
C VAL A 73 2.56 -2.54 9.38
N CYS A 74 3.13 -3.75 9.47
CA CYS A 74 3.45 -4.59 8.31
C CYS A 74 2.18 -4.89 7.48
N ARG A 75 1.08 -5.26 8.14
CA ARG A 75 -0.19 -5.51 7.48
C ARG A 75 -0.72 -4.27 6.75
N ARG A 76 -0.61 -3.10 7.34
CA ARG A 76 -1.03 -1.83 6.71
C ARG A 76 -0.14 -1.44 5.54
N THR A 77 1.17 -1.65 5.66
CA THR A 77 2.14 -1.36 4.60
C THR A 77 1.91 -2.27 3.40
N HIS A 78 1.57 -3.54 3.63
CA HIS A 78 1.21 -4.47 2.55
C HIS A 78 0.04 -3.95 1.71
N TRP A 79 -1.04 -3.46 2.34
CA TRP A 79 -2.14 -2.80 1.63
C TRP A 79 -1.73 -1.53 0.89
N GLY A 80 -0.65 -0.88 1.32
CA GLY A 80 -0.07 0.27 0.63
C GLY A 80 0.48 -0.09 -0.76
N VAL A 81 0.91 -1.32 -1.00
CA VAL A 81 1.34 -1.81 -2.32
C VAL A 81 0.13 -1.89 -3.26
N GLU A 82 -0.96 -2.49 -2.82
CA GLU A 82 -2.19 -2.62 -3.61
C GLU A 82 -2.77 -1.25 -3.96
N THR A 83 -3.00 -0.39 -2.97
CA THR A 83 -3.56 0.94 -3.20
C THR A 83 -2.58 1.90 -3.85
N GLY A 84 -1.29 1.72 -3.60
CA GLY A 84 -0.23 2.61 -4.08
C GLY A 84 0.27 2.32 -5.49
N LEU A 85 0.24 1.07 -5.92
CA LEU A 85 0.77 0.65 -7.22
C LEU A 85 -0.33 0.01 -8.09
N HIS A 86 -0.94 -1.10 -7.64
CA HIS A 86 -1.94 -1.84 -8.42
C HIS A 86 -3.14 -0.96 -8.78
N TYR A 87 -3.77 -0.31 -7.81
CA TYR A 87 -4.88 0.61 -8.07
C TYR A 87 -4.53 1.68 -9.12
N ARG A 88 -3.31 2.22 -9.09
CA ARG A 88 -2.88 3.22 -10.09
C ARG A 88 -2.73 2.63 -11.47
N ARG A 89 -2.21 1.41 -11.60
CA ARG A 89 -2.09 0.71 -12.86
C ARG A 89 -3.48 0.37 -13.42
N ASP A 90 -4.34 -0.20 -12.61
CA ASP A 90 -5.63 -0.75 -13.05
C ASP A 90 -6.66 0.37 -13.28
N VAL A 91 -6.75 1.35 -12.39
CA VAL A 91 -7.76 2.42 -12.46
C VAL A 91 -7.25 3.65 -13.23
N THR A 92 -6.03 4.16 -12.90
CA THR A 92 -5.53 5.39 -13.53
C THR A 92 -5.02 5.15 -14.95
N PHE A 93 -4.28 4.07 -15.15
CA PHE A 93 -3.70 3.70 -16.44
C PHE A 93 -4.53 2.68 -17.20
N ARG A 94 -5.58 2.12 -16.60
CA ARG A 94 -6.51 1.15 -17.18
C ARG A 94 -5.78 -0.06 -17.78
N GLU A 95 -4.77 -0.57 -17.07
CA GLU A 95 -3.95 -1.67 -17.54
C GLU A 95 -4.77 -2.93 -17.79
N ASP A 96 -5.68 -3.27 -16.87
CA ASP A 96 -6.58 -4.43 -16.99
C ASP A 96 -7.57 -4.33 -18.16
N SER A 97 -7.85 -3.12 -18.64
CA SER A 97 -8.74 -2.90 -19.78
C SER A 97 -8.00 -2.93 -21.13
N THR A 98 -6.66 -2.97 -21.12
CA THR A 98 -5.89 -3.12 -22.35
C THR A 98 -5.97 -4.56 -22.87
N ARG A 99 -6.42 -4.70 -24.12
CA ARG A 99 -6.48 -6.01 -24.80
C ARG A 99 -5.16 -6.38 -25.48
N MET A 100 -4.03 -6.00 -24.89
CA MET A 100 -2.71 -6.34 -25.40
C MET A 100 -2.34 -7.77 -24.98
N THR A 101 -2.62 -8.73 -25.84
CA THR A 101 -2.35 -10.17 -25.58
C THR A 101 -1.15 -10.71 -26.34
N ILE A 102 -0.50 -9.90 -27.20
CA ILE A 102 0.54 -10.38 -28.13
C ILE A 102 1.92 -10.32 -27.47
N GLY A 103 2.55 -11.46 -27.27
CA GLY A 103 3.96 -11.59 -26.87
C GLY A 103 4.31 -10.88 -25.54
N ALA A 104 5.34 -10.05 -25.57
CA ALA A 104 5.84 -9.32 -24.40
C ALA A 104 5.14 -7.97 -24.14
N ALA A 105 4.16 -7.57 -24.97
CA ALA A 105 3.58 -6.22 -24.93
C ALA A 105 2.99 -5.86 -23.56
N GLY A 106 2.29 -6.78 -22.91
CA GLY A 106 1.74 -6.55 -21.56
C GLY A 106 2.82 -6.29 -20.52
N ARG A 107 3.94 -7.03 -20.55
CA ARG A 107 5.08 -6.82 -19.63
C ARG A 107 5.79 -5.49 -19.88
N ILE A 108 5.96 -5.10 -21.14
CA ILE A 108 6.55 -3.81 -21.51
C ILE A 108 5.67 -2.68 -21.00
N LEU A 109 4.35 -2.74 -21.24
CA LEU A 109 3.39 -1.75 -20.75
C LEU A 109 3.44 -1.62 -19.21
N ALA A 110 3.42 -2.74 -18.50
CA ALA A 110 3.54 -2.76 -17.05
C ALA A 110 4.83 -2.08 -16.55
N THR A 111 5.94 -2.33 -17.24
CA THR A 111 7.25 -1.71 -16.93
C THR A 111 7.21 -0.20 -17.13
N VAL A 112 6.63 0.26 -18.25
CA VAL A 112 6.46 1.68 -18.55
C VAL A 112 5.55 2.36 -17.52
N HIS A 113 4.42 1.75 -17.15
CA HIS A 113 3.54 2.29 -16.11
C HIS A 113 4.24 2.39 -14.75
N ASN A 114 5.04 1.40 -14.37
CA ASN A 114 5.82 1.44 -13.13
C ASN A 114 6.85 2.58 -13.17
N LEU A 115 7.53 2.80 -14.29
CA LEU A 115 8.44 3.93 -14.48
C LEU A 115 7.70 5.26 -14.30
N VAL A 116 6.58 5.44 -14.99
CA VAL A 116 5.77 6.67 -14.91
C VAL A 116 5.28 6.94 -13.49
N ILE A 117 4.77 5.91 -12.80
CA ILE A 117 4.34 6.03 -11.39
C ILE A 117 5.54 6.43 -10.50
N GLY A 118 6.70 5.84 -10.73
CA GLY A 118 7.93 6.19 -10.01
C GLY A 118 8.35 7.65 -10.22
N LEU A 119 8.29 8.12 -11.45
CA LEU A 119 8.60 9.52 -11.81
C LEU A 119 7.61 10.49 -11.16
N ILE A 120 6.31 10.21 -11.24
CA ILE A 120 5.27 11.01 -10.56
C ILE A 120 5.52 11.08 -9.04
N LYS A 121 5.84 9.96 -8.40
CA LYS A 121 6.16 9.94 -6.97
C LYS A 121 7.37 10.82 -6.61
N ARG A 122 8.39 10.88 -7.48
CA ARG A 122 9.57 11.74 -7.28
C ARG A 122 9.23 13.23 -7.31
N THR A 123 8.17 13.64 -8.00
CA THR A 123 7.71 15.04 -7.97
C THR A 123 6.97 15.44 -6.69
N GLY A 124 6.81 14.50 -5.73
CA GLY A 124 6.01 14.72 -4.51
C GLY A 124 4.50 14.68 -4.74
N GLN A 125 4.04 14.42 -5.96
CA GLN A 125 2.61 14.33 -6.24
C GLN A 125 2.04 12.97 -5.79
N HIS A 126 1.02 13.01 -4.94
CA HIS A 126 0.36 11.81 -4.42
C HIS A 126 -0.78 11.31 -5.31
N ASN A 127 -1.37 12.18 -6.14
CA ASN A 127 -2.49 11.85 -7.02
C ASN A 127 -2.00 11.64 -8.45
N ALA A 128 -1.84 10.38 -8.86
CA ALA A 128 -1.34 10.01 -10.19
C ALA A 128 -2.24 10.48 -11.34
N ALA A 129 -3.57 10.49 -11.15
CA ALA A 129 -4.51 10.96 -12.18
C ALA A 129 -4.40 12.47 -12.39
N LYS A 130 -4.22 13.25 -11.31
CA LYS A 130 -3.97 14.70 -11.40
C LYS A 130 -2.63 14.98 -12.06
N ALA A 131 -1.58 14.24 -11.68
CA ALA A 131 -0.25 14.37 -12.28
C ALA A 131 -0.26 14.07 -13.77
N ARG A 132 -0.94 12.98 -14.19
CA ARG A 132 -1.09 12.62 -15.59
C ARG A 132 -1.70 13.76 -16.40
N ARG A 133 -2.85 14.31 -15.98
CA ARG A 133 -3.50 15.46 -16.65
C ARG A 133 -2.61 16.70 -16.68
N TYR A 134 -1.85 16.93 -15.62
CA TYR A 134 -0.89 18.04 -15.60
C TYR A 134 0.17 17.89 -16.69
N PHE A 135 0.83 16.74 -16.75
CA PHE A 135 1.89 16.48 -17.74
C PHE A 135 1.37 16.32 -19.17
N GLU A 136 0.10 15.94 -19.38
CA GLU A 136 -0.54 16.00 -20.69
C GLU A 136 -0.59 17.44 -21.25
N GLY A 137 -0.77 18.45 -20.38
CA GLY A 137 -0.73 19.87 -20.75
C GLY A 137 0.66 20.52 -20.69
N HIS A 138 1.67 19.85 -20.10
CA HIS A 138 3.02 20.41 -19.87
C HIS A 138 4.10 19.45 -20.38
N ILE A 139 4.12 19.24 -21.69
CA ILE A 139 4.98 18.23 -22.33
C ILE A 139 6.47 18.52 -22.11
N SER A 140 6.90 19.78 -22.14
CA SER A 140 8.28 20.16 -21.88
C SER A 140 8.75 19.77 -20.47
N GLU A 141 7.89 19.91 -19.47
CA GLU A 141 8.19 19.49 -18.09
C GLU A 141 8.22 17.97 -17.95
N ALA A 142 7.35 17.24 -18.66
CA ALA A 142 7.39 15.79 -18.73
C ALA A 142 8.73 15.29 -19.30
N PHE A 143 9.22 15.89 -20.37
CA PHE A 143 10.54 15.58 -20.94
C PHE A 143 11.68 15.92 -19.96
N ALA A 144 11.64 17.09 -19.33
CA ALA A 144 12.64 17.45 -18.32
C ALA A 144 12.67 16.42 -17.17
N LEU A 145 11.52 15.94 -16.71
CA LEU A 145 11.42 14.92 -15.67
C LEU A 145 12.04 13.58 -16.10
N LEU A 146 11.86 13.18 -17.36
CA LEU A 146 12.48 11.98 -17.93
C LEU A 146 13.99 12.10 -18.03
N LEU A 147 14.50 13.27 -18.47
CA LEU A 147 15.93 13.50 -18.68
C LEU A 147 16.71 13.72 -17.38
N THR A 148 16.05 14.18 -16.31
CA THR A 148 16.66 14.39 -14.99
C THR A 148 16.73 13.14 -14.10
N VAL A 149 16.56 11.95 -14.67
CA VAL A 149 16.77 10.67 -13.94
C VAL A 149 18.25 10.49 -13.63
N LYS A 150 18.78 11.23 -12.63
CA LYS A 150 20.06 10.87 -12.03
C LYS A 150 19.92 9.50 -11.40
N SER A 151 20.75 8.54 -11.83
CA SER A 151 20.93 7.25 -11.17
C SER A 151 21.13 7.49 -9.66
N PRO A 152 20.39 6.83 -8.76
CA PRO A 152 20.64 6.96 -7.33
C PRO A 152 22.08 6.55 -7.08
N SER A 153 22.90 7.44 -6.50
CA SER A 153 24.25 7.08 -6.13
C SER A 153 24.17 5.96 -5.12
N ARG A 154 24.91 4.86 -5.35
CA ARG A 154 24.95 3.64 -4.52
C ARG A 154 25.29 3.86 -3.03
N LYS A 155 25.58 5.11 -2.60
CA LYS A 155 26.02 5.43 -1.23
C LYS A 155 24.89 5.66 -0.22
N ALA A 156 23.62 5.68 -0.62
CA ALA A 156 22.52 6.01 0.31
C ALA A 156 21.79 4.79 0.92
N VAL A 157 22.18 3.57 0.60
CA VAL A 157 21.46 2.34 1.05
C VAL A 157 22.15 1.63 2.24
N ILE A 158 23.37 2.03 2.63
CA ILE A 158 24.15 1.31 3.67
C ILE A 158 24.20 2.11 4.99
N GLY A 159 23.24 2.87 5.32
CA GLY A 159 23.29 3.69 6.53
C GLY A 159 22.01 3.81 7.32
N LYS A 160 21.23 2.73 7.47
CA LYS A 160 20.20 2.58 8.53
C LYS A 160 19.66 1.14 8.53
N LEU A 161 20.40 0.27 9.14
CA LEU A 161 19.94 -0.95 9.78
C LEU A 161 20.09 -0.76 11.28
#